data_d8a8f454164c65284f4a8e0e1ecbcc5f
#
_entry.id   d8a8f454164c65284f4a8e0e1ecbcc5f
#
_cell.length_a   1.000
_cell.length_b   1.000
_cell.length_c   1.000
_cell.angle_alpha   90.00
_cell.angle_beta   90.00
_cell.angle_gamma   90.00
#
_symmetry.space_group_name_H-M   'P 1'
#
loop_
_entity.id
_entity.type
_entity.pdbx_description
1 polymer ?
#
loop_
_entity_poly.entity_id
_entity_poly.type
_entity_poly.pdbx_seq_one_letter_code
_entity_poly.pdbx_strand_id
1 'polypeptide(L)'
;MNYLIVPGLNNSGPKHWQSFWAKSLPNAVRVEQRSWDKPQKEEWVETLDKAVAGFSSDTILVAHSLGVATTVLWLTKKIAEGNVPAHVKGVFLVSPSDVDNIDIIKSFAPMPLVKLPVPAAVVASDNDEFVTIERSKFFAGAWGASLFRAGALGHINSDSDLKEWEQGRAFLAEFEKSL
;
A
#
# COMPACT_ATOMS: atom_id res chain seq x y z
N MET A 1 -9.64 6.23 14.20
CA MET A 1 -8.98 5.46 13.13
C MET A 1 -7.48 5.48 13.38
N ASN A 2 -6.78 4.35 13.24
CA ASN A 2 -5.32 4.29 13.20
C ASN A 2 -4.85 4.11 11.76
N TYR A 3 -3.59 4.42 11.49
CA TYR A 3 -3.00 4.26 10.18
C TYR A 3 -1.69 3.49 10.29
N LEU A 4 -1.58 2.39 9.55
CA LEU A 4 -0.34 1.65 9.41
C LEU A 4 0.28 2.00 8.06
N ILE A 5 1.34 2.77 8.07
CA ILE A 5 2.09 3.16 6.88
C ILE A 5 2.99 2.00 6.45
N VAL A 6 2.83 1.54 5.21
CA VAL A 6 3.57 0.41 4.64
C VAL A 6 4.43 0.91 3.48
N PRO A 7 5.71 1.24 3.71
CA PRO A 7 6.61 1.71 2.66
C PRO A 7 6.97 0.63 1.64
N GLY A 8 7.50 1.07 0.49
CA GLY A 8 8.03 0.21 -0.55
C GLY A 8 9.55 0.00 -0.48
N LEU A 9 10.12 -0.48 -1.61
CA LEU A 9 11.55 -0.67 -1.79
C LEU A 9 12.32 0.61 -1.45
N ASN A 10 13.49 0.48 -0.84
CA ASN A 10 14.36 1.57 -0.38
C ASN A 10 13.74 2.51 0.66
N ASN A 11 12.62 2.09 1.29
CA ASN A 11 11.90 2.87 2.30
C ASN A 11 11.27 4.17 1.73
N SER A 12 10.50 4.86 2.55
CA SER A 12 9.98 6.21 2.28
C SER A 12 10.79 7.21 3.08
N GLY A 13 11.79 7.82 2.43
CA GLY A 13 12.70 8.78 3.06
C GLY A 13 11.99 10.07 3.53
N PRO A 14 12.72 11.02 4.12
CA PRO A 14 12.14 12.21 4.77
C PRO A 14 11.38 13.14 3.83
N LYS A 15 11.65 13.08 2.52
CA LYS A 15 10.94 13.86 1.49
C LYS A 15 9.71 13.14 0.92
N HIS A 16 9.49 11.88 1.27
CA HIS A 16 8.37 11.07 0.78
C HIS A 16 7.09 11.44 1.52
N TRP A 17 5.95 11.53 0.82
CA TRP A 17 4.64 11.86 1.42
C TRP A 17 4.26 10.94 2.60
N GLN A 18 4.60 9.66 2.56
CA GLN A 18 4.36 8.75 3.68
C GLN A 18 5.10 9.18 4.96
N SER A 19 6.26 9.80 4.84
CA SER A 19 6.99 10.34 6.00
C SER A 19 6.35 11.59 6.58
N PHE A 20 5.69 12.40 5.76
CA PHE A 20 4.86 13.51 6.22
C PHE A 20 3.58 12.98 6.89
N TRP A 21 2.89 12.03 6.26
CA TRP A 21 1.67 11.43 6.81
C TRP A 21 1.91 10.69 8.12
N ALA A 22 3.04 10.01 8.27
CA ALA A 22 3.41 9.37 9.54
C ALA A 22 3.53 10.35 10.71
N LYS A 23 3.74 11.65 10.44
CA LYS A 23 3.84 12.71 11.45
C LYS A 23 2.51 13.44 11.65
N SER A 24 1.69 13.55 10.60
CA SER A 24 0.49 14.41 10.59
C SER A 24 -0.83 13.64 10.72
N LEU A 25 -0.87 12.35 10.39
CA LEU A 25 -2.04 11.51 10.65
C LEU A 25 -2.10 11.11 12.12
N PRO A 26 -3.29 11.16 12.75
CA PRO A 26 -3.43 10.72 14.13
C PRO A 26 -3.14 9.21 14.25
N ASN A 27 -2.41 8.83 15.29
CA ASN A 27 -2.08 7.41 15.58
C ASN A 27 -1.45 6.67 14.39
N ALA A 28 -0.65 7.36 13.58
CA ALA A 28 0.07 6.74 12.49
C ALA A 28 1.31 6.01 13.00
N VAL A 29 1.48 4.77 12.57
CA VAL A 29 2.68 3.94 12.84
C VAL A 29 3.23 3.48 11.50
N ARG A 30 4.55 3.36 11.40
CA ARG A 30 5.21 2.82 10.20
C ARG A 30 5.64 1.38 10.44
N VAL A 31 5.51 0.57 9.39
CA VAL A 31 6.18 -0.72 9.34
C VAL A 31 7.68 -0.49 9.17
N GLU A 32 8.49 -1.18 9.95
CA GLU A 32 9.94 -1.14 9.84
C GLU A 32 10.46 -2.49 9.35
N GLN A 33 10.96 -2.51 8.11
CA GLN A 33 11.55 -3.71 7.52
C GLN A 33 13.02 -3.85 7.93
N ARG A 34 13.48 -5.08 8.05
CA ARG A 34 14.88 -5.39 8.39
C ARG A 34 15.86 -4.93 7.29
N SER A 35 15.47 -5.11 6.03
CA SER A 35 16.24 -4.67 4.86
C SER A 35 15.31 -4.00 3.87
N TRP A 36 15.64 -2.79 3.48
CA TRP A 36 14.86 -2.00 2.54
C TRP A 36 15.34 -2.15 1.09
N ASP A 37 16.61 -2.48 0.90
CA ASP A 37 17.28 -2.60 -0.40
C ASP A 37 17.35 -4.04 -0.94
N LYS A 38 17.15 -5.02 -0.05
CA LYS A 38 17.15 -6.46 -0.38
C LYS A 38 15.89 -7.12 0.17
N PRO A 39 14.71 -6.79 -0.37
CA PRO A 39 13.44 -7.26 0.18
C PRO A 39 13.31 -8.77 0.01
N GLN A 40 12.87 -9.44 1.08
CA GLN A 40 12.51 -10.84 1.08
C GLN A 40 11.01 -10.96 1.34
N LYS A 41 10.27 -11.57 0.43
CA LYS A 41 8.81 -11.64 0.46
C LYS A 41 8.25 -12.15 1.79
N GLU A 42 8.75 -13.29 2.23
CA GLU A 42 8.27 -13.95 3.45
C GLU A 42 8.54 -13.08 4.69
N GLU A 43 9.72 -12.49 4.77
CA GLU A 43 10.13 -11.61 5.88
C GLU A 43 9.28 -10.33 5.90
N TRP A 44 9.06 -9.71 4.73
CA TRP A 44 8.26 -8.48 4.63
C TRP A 44 6.80 -8.73 5.01
N VAL A 45 6.21 -9.86 4.56
CA VAL A 45 4.84 -10.25 4.90
C VAL A 45 4.72 -10.57 6.40
N GLU A 46 5.71 -11.26 6.99
CA GLU A 46 5.72 -11.56 8.43
C GLU A 46 5.89 -10.30 9.27
N THR A 47 6.74 -9.37 8.85
CA THR A 47 6.92 -8.07 9.51
C THR A 47 5.63 -7.26 9.51
N LEU A 48 4.92 -7.23 8.37
CA LEU A 48 3.60 -6.59 8.28
C LEU A 48 2.59 -7.27 9.22
N ASP A 49 2.56 -8.59 9.27
CA ASP A 49 1.67 -9.35 10.15
C ASP A 49 1.87 -8.98 11.63
N LYS A 50 3.12 -8.92 12.07
CA LYS A 50 3.48 -8.48 13.43
C LYS A 50 3.07 -7.04 13.70
N ALA A 51 3.25 -6.14 12.72
CA ALA A 51 2.87 -4.75 12.87
C ALA A 51 1.35 -4.58 12.99
N VAL A 52 0.56 -5.31 12.17
CA VAL A 52 -0.90 -5.32 12.27
C VAL A 52 -1.38 -5.88 13.60
N ALA A 53 -0.76 -6.95 14.10
CA ALA A 53 -1.10 -7.56 15.39
C ALA A 53 -0.87 -6.60 16.59
N GLY A 54 -0.10 -5.55 16.42
CA GLY A 54 0.10 -4.49 17.41
C GLY A 54 -1.10 -3.56 17.61
N PHE A 55 -2.11 -3.63 16.74
CA PHE A 55 -3.33 -2.82 16.84
C PHE A 55 -4.50 -3.64 17.39
N SER A 56 -5.32 -2.98 18.21
CA SER A 56 -6.56 -3.55 18.76
C SER A 56 -7.82 -2.78 18.36
N SER A 57 -7.66 -1.71 17.60
CA SER A 57 -8.76 -0.82 17.16
C SER A 57 -8.66 -0.52 15.68
N ASP A 58 -9.73 0.01 15.12
CA ASP A 58 -9.93 0.26 13.69
C ASP A 58 -8.71 0.89 13.01
N THR A 59 -8.18 0.21 12.00
CA THR A 59 -6.92 0.54 11.34
C THR A 59 -7.06 0.47 9.83
N ILE A 60 -6.50 1.47 9.14
CA ILE A 60 -6.31 1.48 7.68
C ILE A 60 -4.83 1.26 7.39
N LEU A 61 -4.52 0.35 6.46
CA LEU A 61 -3.17 0.19 5.92
C LEU A 61 -2.98 1.16 4.75
N VAL A 62 -1.94 1.99 4.81
CA VAL A 62 -1.59 2.98 3.77
C VAL A 62 -0.28 2.53 3.12
N ALA A 63 -0.40 1.82 2.02
CA ALA A 63 0.72 1.18 1.36
C ALA A 63 1.16 1.93 0.09
N HIS A 64 2.46 1.88 -0.20
CA HIS A 64 3.05 2.45 -1.41
C HIS A 64 3.95 1.45 -2.10
N SER A 65 3.88 1.38 -3.44
CA SER A 65 4.84 0.65 -4.27
C SER A 65 4.92 -0.85 -3.87
N LEU A 66 6.09 -1.38 -3.54
CA LEU A 66 6.28 -2.76 -3.06
C LEU A 66 5.49 -3.03 -1.76
N GLY A 67 5.24 -2.01 -0.95
CA GLY A 67 4.36 -2.11 0.21
C GLY A 67 2.94 -2.52 -0.15
N VAL A 68 2.46 -2.15 -1.36
CA VAL A 68 1.16 -2.63 -1.88
C VAL A 68 1.21 -4.12 -2.13
N ALA A 69 2.22 -4.63 -2.83
CA ALA A 69 2.38 -6.06 -3.06
C ALA A 69 2.47 -6.84 -1.73
N THR A 70 3.24 -6.33 -0.76
CA THR A 70 3.34 -6.90 0.58
C THR A 70 1.98 -6.98 1.27
N THR A 71 1.18 -5.91 1.19
CA THR A 71 -0.16 -5.83 1.79
C THR A 71 -1.13 -6.83 1.13
N VAL A 72 -1.12 -6.91 -0.20
CA VAL A 72 -1.98 -7.84 -0.94
C VAL A 72 -1.60 -9.30 -0.68
N LEU A 73 -0.30 -9.62 -0.67
CA LEU A 73 0.20 -10.96 -0.31
C LEU A 73 -0.18 -11.34 1.13
N TRP A 74 -0.03 -10.42 2.07
CA TRP A 74 -0.42 -10.62 3.46
C TRP A 74 -1.93 -10.88 3.58
N LEU A 75 -2.80 -10.07 2.97
CA LEU A 75 -4.25 -10.28 2.96
C LEU A 75 -4.63 -11.63 2.34
N THR A 76 -3.99 -12.01 1.22
CA THR A 76 -4.23 -13.30 0.57
C THR A 76 -3.88 -14.46 1.49
N LYS A 77 -2.77 -14.36 2.23
CA LYS A 77 -2.40 -15.33 3.26
C LYS A 77 -3.46 -15.40 4.37
N LYS A 78 -3.94 -14.24 4.86
CA LYS A 78 -4.99 -14.18 5.90
C LYS A 78 -6.34 -14.75 5.43
N ILE A 79 -6.69 -14.60 4.16
CA ILE A 79 -7.86 -15.28 3.56
C ILE A 79 -7.69 -16.80 3.63
N ALA A 80 -6.53 -17.31 3.19
CA ALA A 80 -6.25 -18.74 3.18
C ALA A 80 -6.23 -19.35 4.60
N GLU A 81 -5.81 -18.60 5.59
CA GLU A 81 -5.82 -18.98 7.00
C GLU A 81 -7.20 -18.83 7.68
N GLY A 82 -8.19 -18.19 7.01
CA GLY A 82 -9.48 -17.85 7.60
C GLY A 82 -9.38 -16.87 8.79
N ASN A 83 -8.32 -16.05 8.81
CA ASN A 83 -7.96 -15.20 9.97
C ASN A 83 -7.66 -13.75 9.56
N VAL A 84 -8.60 -13.12 8.84
CA VAL A 84 -8.50 -11.69 8.52
C VAL A 84 -8.82 -10.87 9.77
N PRO A 85 -7.90 -10.00 10.26
CA PRO A 85 -8.14 -9.27 11.50
C PRO A 85 -9.29 -8.28 11.37
N ALA A 86 -10.31 -8.38 12.22
CA ALA A 86 -11.54 -7.57 12.16
C ALA A 86 -11.31 -6.06 12.34
N HIS A 87 -10.19 -5.69 12.97
CA HIS A 87 -9.81 -4.28 13.16
C HIS A 87 -9.19 -3.64 11.90
N VAL A 88 -8.82 -4.43 10.89
CA VAL A 88 -8.37 -3.89 9.59
C VAL A 88 -9.62 -3.51 8.79
N LYS A 89 -9.89 -2.21 8.71
CA LYS A 89 -11.11 -1.68 8.08
C LYS A 89 -10.96 -1.41 6.60
N GLY A 90 -9.74 -1.23 6.12
CA GLY A 90 -9.49 -1.00 4.70
C GLY A 90 -8.02 -0.87 4.37
N VAL A 91 -7.74 -0.87 3.07
CA VAL A 91 -6.39 -0.71 2.53
C VAL A 91 -6.38 0.37 1.45
N PHE A 92 -5.49 1.34 1.61
CA PHE A 92 -5.26 2.45 0.69
C PHE A 92 -3.93 2.22 -0.02
N LEU A 93 -4.00 1.86 -1.31
CA LEU A 93 -2.93 1.25 -2.09
C LEU A 93 -2.44 2.22 -3.17
N VAL A 94 -1.28 2.84 -2.97
CA VAL A 94 -0.75 3.90 -3.83
C VAL A 94 0.34 3.36 -4.74
N SER A 95 0.24 3.61 -6.05
CA SER A 95 1.21 3.19 -7.07
C SER A 95 1.66 1.73 -6.90
N PRO A 96 0.78 0.74 -7.11
CA PRO A 96 1.14 -0.68 -6.99
C PRO A 96 2.31 -1.02 -7.90
N SER A 97 3.41 -1.58 -7.38
CA SER A 97 4.49 -2.05 -8.24
C SER A 97 4.07 -3.31 -9.01
N ASP A 98 4.38 -3.36 -10.30
CA ASP A 98 4.14 -4.54 -11.12
C ASP A 98 5.23 -5.60 -10.89
N VAL A 99 5.12 -6.32 -9.77
CA VAL A 99 6.11 -7.34 -9.34
C VAL A 99 6.28 -8.48 -10.35
N ASP A 100 5.30 -8.67 -11.24
CA ASP A 100 5.38 -9.70 -12.29
C ASP A 100 6.38 -9.31 -13.39
N ASN A 101 6.64 -8.00 -13.56
CA ASN A 101 7.45 -7.45 -14.64
C ASN A 101 8.70 -6.66 -14.19
N ILE A 102 8.99 -6.57 -12.88
CA ILE A 102 10.13 -5.84 -12.33
C ILE A 102 11.11 -6.81 -11.66
N ASP A 103 12.27 -7.01 -12.26
CA ASP A 103 13.22 -8.05 -11.85
C ASP A 103 13.71 -7.95 -10.40
N ILE A 104 14.00 -6.74 -9.91
CA ILE A 104 14.53 -6.54 -8.55
C ILE A 104 13.56 -6.95 -7.44
N ILE A 105 12.26 -6.98 -7.74
CA ILE A 105 11.18 -7.36 -6.80
C ILE A 105 10.41 -8.60 -7.24
N LYS A 106 10.92 -9.33 -8.22
CA LYS A 106 10.26 -10.52 -8.81
C LYS A 106 10.04 -11.66 -7.81
N SER A 107 10.79 -11.67 -6.70
CA SER A 107 10.55 -12.63 -5.60
C SER A 107 9.17 -12.47 -4.96
N PHE A 108 8.50 -11.31 -5.14
CA PHE A 108 7.12 -11.06 -4.69
C PHE A 108 6.07 -11.55 -5.68
N ALA A 109 6.46 -11.94 -6.88
CA ALA A 109 5.55 -12.49 -7.88
C ALA A 109 5.08 -13.93 -7.51
N PRO A 110 3.92 -14.40 -8.03
CA PRO A 110 2.97 -13.58 -8.80
C PRO A 110 2.15 -12.65 -7.90
N MET A 111 1.74 -11.50 -8.43
CA MET A 111 0.79 -10.62 -7.74
C MET A 111 -0.55 -11.34 -7.58
N PRO A 112 -1.09 -11.50 -6.36
CA PRO A 112 -2.38 -12.16 -6.19
C PRO A 112 -3.51 -11.34 -6.83
N LEU A 113 -4.33 -12.01 -7.65
CA LEU A 113 -5.45 -11.42 -8.39
C LEU A 113 -6.77 -11.92 -7.79
N VAL A 114 -6.99 -11.68 -6.52
CA VAL A 114 -8.17 -12.11 -5.77
C VAL A 114 -8.88 -10.90 -5.17
N LYS A 115 -10.21 -10.95 -5.07
CA LYS A 115 -10.96 -9.90 -4.38
C LYS A 115 -10.49 -9.81 -2.92
N LEU A 116 -10.12 -8.61 -2.49
CA LEU A 116 -9.66 -8.37 -1.13
C LEU A 116 -10.82 -8.49 -0.13
N PRO A 117 -10.54 -8.99 1.10
CA PRO A 117 -11.56 -9.27 2.11
C PRO A 117 -12.04 -8.03 2.86
N VAL A 118 -11.39 -6.89 2.62
CA VAL A 118 -11.70 -5.57 3.20
C VAL A 118 -11.84 -4.54 2.10
N PRO A 119 -12.57 -3.43 2.33
CA PRO A 119 -12.60 -2.31 1.41
C PRO A 119 -11.20 -1.90 0.97
N ALA A 120 -11.04 -1.60 -0.32
CA ALA A 120 -9.75 -1.24 -0.89
C ALA A 120 -9.88 -0.05 -1.84
N ALA A 121 -8.89 0.82 -1.85
CA ALA A 121 -8.73 1.88 -2.82
C ALA A 121 -7.34 1.82 -3.45
N VAL A 122 -7.26 1.92 -4.77
CA VAL A 122 -6.02 2.07 -5.52
C VAL A 122 -5.90 3.51 -5.97
N VAL A 123 -4.75 4.13 -5.73
CA VAL A 123 -4.38 5.43 -6.30
C VAL A 123 -3.30 5.22 -7.35
N ALA A 124 -3.56 5.66 -8.58
CA ALA A 124 -2.68 5.46 -9.72
C ALA A 124 -2.30 6.79 -10.38
N SER A 125 -1.07 6.85 -10.84
CA SER A 125 -0.54 7.94 -11.67
C SER A 125 -0.59 7.57 -13.15
N ASP A 126 -0.82 8.56 -14.01
CA ASP A 126 -0.96 8.35 -15.45
C ASP A 126 0.38 8.14 -16.16
N ASN A 127 1.50 8.51 -15.54
CA ASN A 127 2.85 8.40 -16.08
C ASN A 127 3.84 7.67 -15.14
N ASP A 128 3.33 6.73 -14.37
CA ASP A 128 4.17 5.90 -13.49
C ASP A 128 5.07 4.98 -14.33
N GLU A 129 6.37 5.01 -14.08
CA GLU A 129 7.37 4.22 -14.81
C GLU A 129 7.45 2.75 -14.36
N PHE A 130 6.93 2.43 -13.17
CA PHE A 130 6.96 1.08 -12.58
C PHE A 130 5.64 0.30 -12.74
N VAL A 131 4.58 0.98 -13.15
CA VAL A 131 3.29 0.35 -13.42
C VAL A 131 2.45 1.22 -14.36
N THR A 132 1.98 0.68 -15.45
CA THR A 132 1.10 1.43 -16.36
C THR A 132 -0.28 1.68 -15.73
N ILE A 133 -0.96 2.72 -16.18
CA ILE A 133 -2.33 3.02 -15.70
C ILE A 133 -3.29 1.87 -16.02
N GLU A 134 -3.11 1.17 -17.15
CA GLU A 134 -3.89 -0.02 -17.53
C GLU A 134 -3.65 -1.16 -16.56
N ARG A 135 -2.40 -1.36 -16.14
CA ARG A 135 -2.05 -2.40 -15.16
C ARG A 135 -2.61 -2.08 -13.78
N SER A 136 -2.57 -0.80 -13.37
CA SER A 136 -3.20 -0.34 -12.13
C SER A 136 -4.70 -0.52 -12.12
N LYS A 137 -5.39 -0.24 -13.25
CA LYS A 137 -6.83 -0.53 -13.43
C LYS A 137 -7.13 -2.02 -13.33
N PHE A 138 -6.28 -2.85 -13.95
CA PHE A 138 -6.41 -4.31 -13.89
C PHE A 138 -6.31 -4.82 -12.45
N PHE A 139 -5.33 -4.36 -11.69
CA PHE A 139 -5.20 -4.69 -10.27
C PHE A 139 -6.40 -4.22 -9.46
N ALA A 140 -6.84 -2.97 -9.62
CA ALA A 140 -8.02 -2.45 -8.92
C ALA A 140 -9.26 -3.31 -9.18
N GLY A 141 -9.49 -3.70 -10.43
CA GLY A 141 -10.60 -4.59 -10.82
C GLY A 141 -10.50 -5.97 -10.16
N ALA A 142 -9.32 -6.60 -10.19
CA ALA A 142 -9.09 -7.92 -9.61
C ALA A 142 -9.28 -7.91 -8.07
N TRP A 143 -8.88 -6.83 -7.40
CA TRP A 143 -8.99 -6.68 -5.95
C TRP A 143 -10.37 -6.19 -5.49
N GLY A 144 -11.24 -5.75 -6.40
CA GLY A 144 -12.52 -5.11 -6.08
C GLY A 144 -12.35 -3.75 -5.43
N ALA A 145 -11.26 -3.04 -5.75
CA ALA A 145 -10.90 -1.76 -5.20
C ALA A 145 -11.50 -0.59 -6.01
N SER A 146 -11.83 0.52 -5.32
CA SER A 146 -12.05 1.81 -5.96
C SER A 146 -10.76 2.30 -6.61
N LEU A 147 -10.84 3.05 -7.70
CA LEU A 147 -9.69 3.62 -8.39
C LEU A 147 -9.73 5.15 -8.37
N PHE A 148 -8.71 5.76 -7.79
CA PHE A 148 -8.43 7.20 -7.85
C PHE A 148 -7.30 7.47 -8.83
N ARG A 149 -7.50 8.38 -9.78
CA ARG A 149 -6.45 8.82 -10.70
C ARG A 149 -5.86 10.12 -10.21
N ALA A 150 -4.56 10.11 -9.91
CA ALA A 150 -3.86 11.27 -9.36
C ALA A 150 -3.33 12.23 -10.43
N GLY A 151 -3.50 11.90 -11.72
CA GLY A 151 -2.86 12.62 -12.82
C GLY A 151 -1.41 12.15 -13.03
N ALA A 152 -0.59 12.96 -13.65
CA ALA A 152 0.81 12.63 -14.01
C ALA A 152 1.76 13.02 -12.87
N LEU A 153 1.92 12.13 -11.87
CA LEU A 153 2.74 12.34 -10.68
C LEU A 153 3.97 11.39 -10.59
N GLY A 154 4.35 10.75 -11.72
CA GLY A 154 5.39 9.72 -11.69
C GLY A 154 4.98 8.55 -10.78
N HIS A 155 5.92 7.99 -10.03
CA HIS A 155 5.66 6.87 -9.11
C HIS A 155 5.06 7.31 -7.75
N ILE A 156 4.57 8.53 -7.64
CA ILE A 156 4.04 9.13 -6.40
C ILE A 156 5.03 8.87 -5.23
N ASN A 157 6.31 9.11 -5.48
CA ASN A 157 7.40 8.88 -4.54
C ASN A 157 8.07 10.20 -4.11
N SER A 158 9.30 10.15 -3.61
CA SER A 158 10.05 11.33 -3.20
C SER A 158 10.36 12.31 -4.35
N ASP A 159 10.52 11.79 -5.58
CA ASP A 159 10.84 12.59 -6.76
C ASP A 159 9.63 13.41 -7.24
N SER A 160 8.43 13.02 -6.84
CA SER A 160 7.20 13.78 -7.10
C SER A 160 7.04 15.04 -6.24
N ASP A 161 7.89 15.24 -5.24
CA ASP A 161 7.93 16.39 -4.29
C ASP A 161 6.57 16.80 -3.70
N LEU A 162 5.75 15.81 -3.34
CA LEU A 162 4.36 16.01 -2.93
C LEU A 162 4.19 16.51 -1.49
N LYS A 163 5.22 16.39 -0.63
CA LYS A 163 5.17 16.79 0.79
C LYS A 163 3.96 16.17 1.51
N GLU A 164 3.04 16.99 2.05
CA GLU A 164 1.79 16.53 2.69
C GLU A 164 0.79 15.90 1.71
N TRP A 165 0.99 16.03 0.42
CA TRP A 165 0.14 15.51 -0.65
C TRP A 165 -1.36 15.69 -0.39
N GLU A 166 -1.81 16.94 -0.44
CA GLU A 166 -3.20 17.32 -0.16
C GLU A 166 -4.22 16.54 -0.98
N GLN A 167 -3.94 16.30 -2.29
CA GLN A 167 -4.82 15.50 -3.15
C GLN A 167 -4.94 14.06 -2.63
N GLY A 168 -3.85 13.43 -2.22
CA GLY A 168 -3.86 12.09 -1.64
C GLY A 168 -4.62 12.05 -0.33
N ARG A 169 -4.51 13.10 0.49
CA ARG A 169 -5.31 13.25 1.74
C ARG A 169 -6.80 13.33 1.43
N ALA A 170 -7.18 14.05 0.36
CA ALA A 170 -8.58 14.11 -0.06
C ALA A 170 -9.10 12.72 -0.51
N PHE A 171 -8.29 11.96 -1.28
CA PHE A 171 -8.64 10.59 -1.68
C PHE A 171 -8.76 9.66 -0.47
N LEU A 172 -7.85 9.75 0.51
CA LEU A 172 -7.94 8.96 1.74
C LEU A 172 -9.22 9.31 2.50
N ALA A 173 -9.53 10.59 2.68
CA ALA A 173 -10.74 11.05 3.36
C ALA A 173 -12.03 10.62 2.63
N GLU A 174 -12.02 10.56 1.30
CA GLU A 174 -13.14 10.02 0.52
C GLU A 174 -13.28 8.51 0.71
N PHE A 175 -12.17 7.77 0.68
CA PHE A 175 -12.15 6.35 0.97
C PHE A 175 -12.68 6.03 2.37
N GLU A 176 -12.27 6.78 3.39
CA GLU A 176 -12.73 6.61 4.76
C GLU A 176 -14.23 6.74 4.94
N LYS A 177 -14.89 7.57 4.14
CA LYS A 177 -16.37 7.70 4.16
C LYS A 177 -17.08 6.46 3.62
N SER A 178 -16.38 5.59 2.92
CA SER A 178 -16.92 4.36 2.35
C SER A 178 -16.75 3.13 3.27
N LEU A 179 -16.05 3.30 4.40
CA LEU A 179 -15.82 2.25 5.40
C LEU A 179 -16.97 2.21 6.41
#